data_bb54785d0beb645232a6b3afce20533f
#
_entry.id   bb54785d0beb645232a6b3afce20533f
#
_cell.length_a   1.000
_cell.length_b   1.000
_cell.length_c   1.000
_cell.angle_alpha   90.00
_cell.angle_beta   90.00
_cell.angle_gamma   90.00
#
_symmetry.space_group_name_H-M   'P 1'
#
loop_
_entity.id
_entity.type
_entity.pdbx_description
1 polymer ?
#
loop_
_entity_poly.entity_id
_entity_poly.type
_entity_poly.pdbx_seq_one_letter_code
_entity_poly.pdbx_strand_id
1 'polypeptide(L)'
;MFRKTDTNEQLDIFSSPSTYMKGRAAKKYEDPHAWHNEFYQYVTSKIDEETFRPLFKEGNMGAPNASIRILVAMSILKEGFGCSDEDLFEKCEFDLLARKALGMGTLEDAAPSIDTYYLFRRRICDYEKEKCVNLMEKCFGQVTGEQVKVFKISGRSVRMDSKQIGSNIAWYSRYEIVHATLRKEMNEFTLPSLNPSLRKKVEEALTEDAQKTVYRTDSDTMAVRFQELGQLIYSILVRLKWDETHLLHRVFHEQYNVEHGKAIAKDKKDIKASSVQNPNDPDAGYRSKNGKKNKGYNTNLTETTDEEDKPSLIVGVQVESATAADNSFVEDAIKKAEEVTGNKVTTLYSDGAYQSPSNRKFAETEQIKFVANGIQGKRSRFDLTDLLSKHQVLDRNTGELIDAVLTKGGKWKVKLSEGKTRLRYFAQEVIDRFLTRMQIEATPLEERNKRNNVEASIFQYCFHTRNNKTRYRGLLKTKLFSYCRCMWMNMRRIQLFEITMCQRA
;
A
#
# COMPACT_ATOMS: atom_id res chain seq x y z
N MET A 1 -2.30 -5.39 -31.67
CA MET A 1 -2.54 -4.02 -32.19
C MET A 1 -3.36 -3.27 -31.17
N PHE A 2 -3.01 -2.01 -30.86
CA PHE A 2 -3.81 -1.15 -29.98
C PHE A 2 -4.99 -0.53 -30.75
N ARG A 3 -6.19 -0.66 -30.21
CA ARG A 3 -7.41 -0.05 -30.74
C ARG A 3 -8.25 0.41 -29.55
N LYS A 4 -8.70 1.66 -29.56
CA LYS A 4 -9.68 2.18 -28.59
C LYS A 4 -11.04 1.55 -28.82
N THR A 5 -11.78 1.37 -27.73
CA THR A 5 -13.19 1.00 -27.81
C THR A 5 -13.97 2.13 -28.47
N ASP A 6 -14.73 1.81 -29.50
CA ASP A 6 -15.63 2.79 -30.14
C ASP A 6 -16.79 3.07 -29.16
N THR A 7 -16.94 4.33 -28.79
CA THR A 7 -18.04 4.79 -27.94
C THR A 7 -19.24 5.34 -28.73
N ASN A 8 -19.11 5.41 -30.06
CA ASN A 8 -20.12 5.94 -30.95
C ASN A 8 -20.89 4.83 -31.67
N GLU A 9 -20.71 3.57 -31.28
CA GLU A 9 -21.54 2.50 -31.82
C GLU A 9 -23.01 2.81 -31.51
N GLN A 10 -23.79 2.93 -32.55
CA GLN A 10 -25.23 3.12 -32.45
C GLN A 10 -25.82 1.90 -31.77
N LEU A 11 -26.22 2.06 -30.49
CA LEU A 11 -26.85 0.98 -29.76
C LEU A 11 -28.13 0.57 -30.50
N ASP A 12 -28.21 -0.69 -30.87
CA ASP A 12 -29.46 -1.25 -31.39
C ASP A 12 -30.46 -1.27 -30.21
N ILE A 13 -31.49 -0.44 -30.35
CA ILE A 13 -32.54 -0.27 -29.34
C ILE A 13 -33.20 -1.64 -29.01
N PHE A 14 -33.21 -2.57 -29.96
CA PHE A 14 -33.86 -3.88 -29.83
C PHE A 14 -32.99 -4.90 -29.09
N SER A 15 -31.68 -4.73 -29.04
CA SER A 15 -30.78 -5.66 -28.37
C SER A 15 -30.48 -5.25 -26.89
N SER A 16 -30.95 -4.08 -26.46
CA SER A 16 -30.78 -3.62 -25.09
C SER A 16 -31.63 -4.44 -24.10
N PRO A 17 -31.09 -4.93 -22.97
CA PRO A 17 -31.85 -5.60 -21.92
C PRO A 17 -33.05 -4.79 -21.40
N SER A 18 -32.97 -3.47 -21.43
CA SER A 18 -34.07 -2.58 -20.99
C SER A 18 -35.35 -2.79 -21.78
N THR A 19 -35.26 -3.19 -23.03
CA THR A 19 -36.42 -3.43 -23.92
C THR A 19 -37.27 -4.63 -23.45
N TYR A 20 -36.65 -5.60 -22.80
CA TYR A 20 -37.30 -6.81 -22.33
C TYR A 20 -37.72 -6.72 -20.84
N MET A 21 -37.22 -5.74 -20.11
CA MET A 21 -37.55 -5.54 -18.68
C MET A 21 -38.85 -4.76 -18.53
N LYS A 22 -39.65 -5.12 -17.51
CA LYS A 22 -40.89 -4.44 -17.17
C LYS A 22 -41.02 -4.17 -15.66
N GLY A 23 -41.84 -3.17 -15.32
CA GLY A 23 -42.22 -2.91 -13.95
C GLY A 23 -41.04 -2.52 -13.06
N ARG A 24 -40.93 -3.17 -11.88
CA ARG A 24 -39.92 -2.87 -10.87
C ARG A 24 -38.48 -3.15 -11.36
N ALA A 25 -38.30 -4.19 -12.17
CA ALA A 25 -36.99 -4.54 -12.71
C ALA A 25 -36.46 -3.46 -13.66
N ALA A 26 -37.29 -2.97 -14.58
CA ALA A 26 -36.94 -1.87 -15.46
C ALA A 26 -36.57 -0.61 -14.69
N LYS A 27 -37.42 -0.21 -13.70
CA LYS A 27 -37.14 0.96 -12.86
C LYS A 27 -35.78 0.86 -12.15
N LYS A 28 -35.45 -0.32 -11.59
CA LYS A 28 -34.16 -0.54 -10.92
C LYS A 28 -32.98 -0.54 -11.88
N TYR A 29 -33.15 -1.05 -13.08
CA TYR A 29 -32.11 -1.10 -14.11
C TYR A 29 -31.81 0.29 -14.67
N GLU A 30 -32.83 1.11 -14.84
CA GLU A 30 -32.72 2.48 -15.39
C GLU A 30 -32.47 3.57 -14.32
N ASP A 31 -32.56 3.23 -13.03
CA ASP A 31 -32.32 4.18 -11.94
C ASP A 31 -30.91 4.78 -12.02
N PRO A 32 -30.78 6.10 -12.28
CA PRO A 32 -29.46 6.74 -12.45
C PRO A 32 -28.57 6.61 -11.22
N HIS A 33 -29.15 6.53 -10.02
CA HIS A 33 -28.41 6.40 -8.75
C HIS A 33 -28.19 4.94 -8.34
N ALA A 34 -28.59 3.96 -9.15
CA ALA A 34 -28.23 2.58 -8.92
C ALA A 34 -26.72 2.39 -9.17
N TRP A 35 -26.08 1.55 -8.32
CA TRP A 35 -24.63 1.37 -8.32
C TRP A 35 -24.01 1.09 -9.70
N HIS A 36 -24.72 0.37 -10.57
CA HIS A 36 -24.21 -0.01 -11.88
C HIS A 36 -24.20 1.16 -12.87
N ASN A 37 -25.20 2.05 -12.81
CA ASN A 37 -25.23 3.27 -13.62
C ASN A 37 -24.21 4.29 -13.15
N GLU A 38 -24.10 4.49 -11.85
CA GLU A 38 -23.06 5.31 -11.21
C GLU A 38 -21.64 4.81 -11.53
N PHE A 39 -21.43 3.47 -11.47
CA PHE A 39 -20.15 2.88 -11.81
C PHE A 39 -19.79 3.13 -13.28
N TYR A 40 -20.73 2.96 -14.19
CA TYR A 40 -20.51 3.30 -15.59
C TYR A 40 -20.17 4.79 -15.76
N GLN A 41 -20.99 5.66 -15.17
CA GLN A 41 -20.87 7.11 -15.32
C GLN A 41 -19.57 7.66 -14.75
N TYR A 42 -19.19 7.26 -13.52
CA TYR A 42 -18.09 7.85 -12.79
C TYR A 42 -16.79 7.04 -12.82
N VAL A 43 -16.83 5.81 -13.34
CA VAL A 43 -15.64 4.96 -13.44
C VAL A 43 -15.43 4.48 -14.88
N THR A 44 -16.28 3.59 -15.38
CA THR A 44 -16.05 2.91 -16.67
C THR A 44 -15.90 3.90 -17.82
N SER A 45 -16.78 4.88 -17.94
CA SER A 45 -16.74 5.89 -19.02
C SER A 45 -15.55 6.86 -18.90
N LYS A 46 -14.92 6.96 -17.72
CA LYS A 46 -13.79 7.86 -17.43
C LYS A 46 -12.43 7.21 -17.61
N ILE A 47 -12.37 5.90 -17.85
CA ILE A 47 -11.11 5.21 -18.09
C ILE A 47 -10.57 5.62 -19.47
N ASP A 48 -9.39 6.27 -19.45
CA ASP A 48 -8.66 6.59 -20.69
C ASP A 48 -7.79 5.40 -21.10
N GLU A 49 -8.16 4.76 -22.20
CA GLU A 49 -7.46 3.60 -22.73
C GLU A 49 -6.06 3.93 -23.26
N GLU A 50 -5.78 5.19 -23.63
CA GLU A 50 -4.45 5.63 -24.08
C GLU A 50 -3.40 5.46 -22.99
N THR A 51 -3.78 5.55 -21.72
CA THR A 51 -2.89 5.28 -20.58
C THR A 51 -2.24 3.90 -20.68
N PHE A 52 -2.94 2.93 -21.26
CA PHE A 52 -2.47 1.54 -21.39
C PHE A 52 -1.88 1.19 -22.76
N ARG A 53 -1.83 2.16 -23.68
CA ARG A 53 -1.24 1.97 -25.02
C ARG A 53 0.17 1.34 -24.97
N PRO A 54 1.07 1.71 -24.05
CA PRO A 54 2.42 1.13 -23.97
C PRO A 54 2.46 -0.39 -23.77
N LEU A 55 1.36 -1.02 -23.34
CA LEU A 55 1.26 -2.47 -23.16
C LEU A 55 1.09 -3.23 -24.49
N PHE A 56 0.85 -2.53 -25.59
CA PHE A 56 0.53 -3.11 -26.88
C PHE A 56 1.58 -2.73 -27.93
N LYS A 57 1.82 -3.64 -28.86
CA LYS A 57 2.76 -3.39 -29.95
C LYS A 57 2.22 -2.31 -30.88
N GLU A 58 3.10 -1.48 -31.38
CA GLU A 58 2.80 -0.55 -32.47
C GLU A 58 2.63 -1.31 -33.79
N GLY A 59 1.75 -0.82 -34.65
CA GLY A 59 1.48 -1.37 -35.98
C GLY A 59 0.04 -1.83 -36.18
N ASN A 60 -0.29 -2.09 -37.43
CA ASN A 60 -1.67 -2.44 -37.85
C ASN A 60 -1.83 -3.96 -38.12
N MET A 61 -0.82 -4.78 -37.83
CA MET A 61 -0.90 -6.22 -38.04
C MET A 61 -1.22 -6.97 -36.76
N GLY A 62 -2.15 -7.91 -36.82
CA GLY A 62 -2.60 -8.77 -35.73
C GLY A 62 -4.04 -8.46 -35.26
N ALA A 63 -4.56 -9.33 -34.40
CA ALA A 63 -5.88 -9.16 -33.82
C ALA A 63 -5.92 -7.89 -32.92
N PRO A 64 -7.04 -7.13 -32.93
CA PRO A 64 -7.23 -6.01 -32.03
C PRO A 64 -7.25 -6.48 -30.56
N ASN A 65 -6.90 -5.59 -29.64
CA ASN A 65 -7.03 -5.88 -28.20
C ASN A 65 -8.52 -5.98 -27.81
N ALA A 66 -8.81 -6.75 -26.80
CA ALA A 66 -10.08 -6.63 -26.08
C ALA A 66 -10.19 -5.22 -25.48
N SER A 67 -11.42 -4.75 -25.24
CA SER A 67 -11.65 -3.45 -24.63
C SER A 67 -10.86 -3.28 -23.33
N ILE A 68 -9.94 -2.34 -23.33
CA ILE A 68 -9.11 -2.02 -22.16
C ILE A 68 -9.98 -1.45 -21.05
N ARG A 69 -10.96 -0.62 -21.41
CA ARG A 69 -11.94 -0.05 -20.50
C ARG A 69 -12.66 -1.14 -19.71
N ILE A 70 -13.14 -2.18 -20.39
CA ILE A 70 -13.80 -3.33 -19.74
C ILE A 70 -12.81 -4.07 -18.85
N LEU A 71 -11.58 -4.37 -19.29
CA LEU A 71 -10.58 -5.08 -18.50
C LEU A 71 -10.22 -4.35 -17.19
N VAL A 72 -10.07 -3.04 -17.25
CA VAL A 72 -9.82 -2.21 -16.04
C VAL A 72 -11.05 -2.18 -15.13
N ALA A 73 -12.25 -1.93 -15.70
CA ALA A 73 -13.50 -1.90 -14.96
C ALA A 73 -13.80 -3.26 -14.27
N MET A 74 -13.57 -4.40 -14.97
CA MET A 74 -13.63 -5.74 -14.37
C MET A 74 -12.71 -5.86 -13.15
N SER A 75 -11.48 -5.34 -13.24
CA SER A 75 -10.54 -5.38 -12.11
C SER A 75 -11.06 -4.56 -10.91
N ILE A 76 -11.70 -3.44 -11.16
CA ILE A 76 -12.31 -2.59 -10.12
C ILE A 76 -13.53 -3.29 -9.51
N LEU A 77 -14.42 -3.87 -10.31
CA LEU A 77 -15.58 -4.63 -9.83
C LEU A 77 -15.17 -5.82 -8.97
N LYS A 78 -14.15 -6.55 -9.41
CA LYS A 78 -13.61 -7.68 -8.64
C LYS A 78 -13.22 -7.28 -7.22
N GLU A 79 -12.45 -6.21 -7.09
CA GLU A 79 -12.01 -5.74 -5.77
C GLU A 79 -13.13 -5.05 -4.98
N GLY A 80 -14.07 -4.48 -5.68
CA GLY A 80 -15.29 -3.89 -5.11
C GLY A 80 -16.18 -4.92 -4.45
N PHE A 81 -16.52 -5.99 -5.15
CA PHE A 81 -17.34 -7.09 -4.64
C PHE A 81 -16.54 -8.07 -3.79
N GLY A 82 -15.22 -8.08 -3.88
CA GLY A 82 -14.36 -9.05 -3.21
C GLY A 82 -14.53 -10.49 -3.75
N CYS A 83 -15.02 -10.65 -4.96
CA CYS A 83 -15.31 -11.93 -5.59
C CYS A 83 -14.05 -12.64 -6.14
N SER A 84 -14.14 -13.92 -6.40
CA SER A 84 -13.11 -14.69 -7.09
C SER A 84 -13.00 -14.29 -8.56
N ASP A 85 -12.03 -14.82 -9.29
CA ASP A 85 -11.98 -14.63 -10.75
C ASP A 85 -13.16 -15.36 -11.42
N GLU A 86 -13.50 -16.56 -10.97
CA GLU A 86 -14.65 -17.34 -11.46
C GLU A 86 -15.97 -16.59 -11.27
N ASP A 87 -16.25 -16.10 -10.06
CA ASP A 87 -17.44 -15.29 -9.76
C ASP A 87 -17.50 -14.00 -10.61
N LEU A 88 -16.33 -13.37 -10.86
CA LEU A 88 -16.26 -12.17 -11.71
C LEU A 88 -16.70 -12.50 -13.14
N PHE A 89 -16.17 -13.57 -13.72
CA PHE A 89 -16.50 -13.96 -15.10
C PHE A 89 -17.95 -14.40 -15.22
N GLU A 90 -18.49 -15.16 -14.26
CA GLU A 90 -19.92 -15.50 -14.19
C GLU A 90 -20.80 -14.23 -14.17
N LYS A 91 -20.41 -13.23 -13.38
CA LYS A 91 -21.11 -11.93 -13.36
C LYS A 91 -21.01 -11.17 -14.70
N CYS A 92 -19.87 -11.22 -15.36
CA CYS A 92 -19.71 -10.58 -16.66
C CYS A 92 -20.57 -11.25 -17.75
N GLU A 93 -20.87 -12.53 -17.61
CA GLU A 93 -21.70 -13.27 -18.56
C GLU A 93 -23.19 -13.13 -18.25
N PHE A 94 -23.61 -13.27 -16.98
CA PHE A 94 -25.01 -13.47 -16.61
C PHE A 94 -25.63 -12.37 -15.74
N ASP A 95 -24.83 -11.49 -15.09
CA ASP A 95 -25.35 -10.40 -14.27
C ASP A 95 -25.55 -9.14 -15.11
N LEU A 96 -26.80 -8.85 -15.48
CA LEU A 96 -27.16 -7.69 -16.31
C LEU A 96 -26.72 -6.35 -15.70
N LEU A 97 -26.69 -6.23 -14.36
CA LEU A 97 -26.24 -5.02 -13.70
C LEU A 97 -24.72 -4.87 -13.82
N ALA A 98 -23.97 -5.96 -13.64
CA ALA A 98 -22.51 -5.96 -13.83
C ALA A 98 -22.15 -5.66 -15.29
N ARG A 99 -22.85 -6.24 -16.25
CA ARG A 99 -22.68 -5.95 -17.68
C ARG A 99 -22.91 -4.48 -18.01
N LYS A 100 -24.00 -3.88 -17.49
CA LYS A 100 -24.28 -2.45 -17.67
C LYS A 100 -23.19 -1.57 -17.04
N ALA A 101 -22.73 -1.92 -15.84
CA ALA A 101 -21.63 -1.24 -15.18
C ALA A 101 -20.33 -1.24 -16.00
N LEU A 102 -20.07 -2.33 -16.74
CA LEU A 102 -18.92 -2.47 -17.63
C LEU A 102 -19.09 -1.76 -18.99
N GLY A 103 -20.29 -1.28 -19.30
CA GLY A 103 -20.61 -0.69 -20.60
C GLY A 103 -20.94 -1.72 -21.67
N MET A 104 -21.25 -2.95 -21.30
CA MET A 104 -21.79 -3.98 -22.19
C MET A 104 -23.30 -3.79 -22.28
N GLY A 105 -23.71 -3.01 -23.29
CA GLY A 105 -25.09 -2.52 -23.41
C GLY A 105 -26.05 -3.50 -24.03
N THR A 106 -25.55 -4.53 -24.73
CA THR A 106 -26.34 -5.56 -25.41
C THR A 106 -26.06 -6.95 -24.86
N LEU A 107 -26.95 -7.90 -25.11
CA LEU A 107 -26.72 -9.30 -24.75
C LEU A 107 -25.65 -9.98 -25.61
N GLU A 108 -25.36 -9.40 -26.79
CA GLU A 108 -24.35 -9.90 -27.73
C GLU A 108 -22.93 -9.49 -27.35
N ASP A 109 -22.77 -8.45 -26.53
CA ASP A 109 -21.47 -8.01 -26.06
C ASP A 109 -20.77 -9.14 -25.28
N ALA A 110 -19.59 -9.54 -25.75
CA ALA A 110 -18.81 -10.58 -25.10
C ALA A 110 -17.81 -10.01 -24.09
N ALA A 111 -17.77 -10.57 -22.89
CA ALA A 111 -16.71 -10.27 -21.94
C ALA A 111 -15.36 -10.79 -22.46
N PRO A 112 -14.23 -10.08 -22.15
CA PRO A 112 -12.91 -10.61 -22.46
C PRO A 112 -12.69 -11.99 -21.81
N SER A 113 -11.94 -12.88 -22.47
CA SER A 113 -11.62 -14.19 -21.89
C SER A 113 -10.74 -14.07 -20.63
N ILE A 114 -10.77 -15.08 -19.79
CA ILE A 114 -9.96 -15.15 -18.56
C ILE A 114 -8.45 -15.04 -18.86
N ASP A 115 -7.99 -15.65 -19.94
CA ASP A 115 -6.59 -15.58 -20.37
C ASP A 115 -6.20 -14.17 -20.78
N THR A 116 -7.10 -13.46 -21.51
CA THR A 116 -6.90 -12.06 -21.89
C THR A 116 -6.82 -11.17 -20.65
N TYR A 117 -7.68 -11.39 -19.69
CA TYR A 117 -7.69 -10.65 -18.43
C TYR A 117 -6.40 -10.88 -17.61
N TYR A 118 -5.94 -12.12 -17.48
CA TYR A 118 -4.68 -12.43 -16.81
C TYR A 118 -3.46 -11.87 -17.55
N LEU A 119 -3.45 -11.97 -18.87
CA LEU A 119 -2.40 -11.40 -19.70
C LEU A 119 -2.31 -9.88 -19.52
N PHE A 120 -3.44 -9.19 -19.52
CA PHE A 120 -3.49 -7.75 -19.33
C PHE A 120 -2.93 -7.34 -17.94
N ARG A 121 -3.36 -7.99 -16.87
CA ARG A 121 -2.86 -7.74 -15.51
C ARG A 121 -1.36 -8.04 -15.38
N ARG A 122 -0.89 -9.09 -16.01
CA ARG A 122 0.54 -9.42 -16.05
C ARG A 122 1.32 -8.32 -16.75
N ARG A 123 0.89 -7.88 -17.93
CA ARG A 123 1.54 -6.80 -18.67
C ARG A 123 1.65 -5.49 -17.89
N ILE A 124 0.64 -5.12 -17.11
CA ILE A 124 0.71 -3.97 -16.21
C ILE A 124 1.84 -4.12 -15.21
N CYS A 125 1.94 -5.30 -14.54
CA CYS A 125 2.99 -5.56 -13.58
C CYS A 125 4.38 -5.60 -14.22
N ASP A 126 4.50 -6.22 -15.40
CA ASP A 126 5.78 -6.32 -16.11
C ASP A 126 6.25 -4.94 -16.60
N TYR A 127 5.35 -4.11 -17.10
CA TYR A 127 5.65 -2.73 -17.49
C TYR A 127 6.14 -1.89 -16.30
N GLU A 128 5.49 -2.00 -15.13
CA GLU A 128 5.95 -1.30 -13.92
C GLU A 128 7.35 -1.76 -13.49
N LYS A 129 7.66 -3.07 -13.59
CA LYS A 129 9.00 -3.59 -13.30
C LYS A 129 10.07 -3.03 -14.24
N GLU A 130 9.76 -2.93 -15.54
CA GLU A 130 10.71 -2.51 -16.55
C GLU A 130 10.89 -0.99 -16.62
N LYS A 131 9.81 -0.25 -16.47
CA LYS A 131 9.77 1.20 -16.71
C LYS A 131 9.64 2.03 -15.44
N CYS A 132 9.43 1.40 -14.28
CA CYS A 132 9.16 2.08 -13.00
C CYS A 132 7.93 3.03 -13.08
N VAL A 133 6.96 2.73 -13.95
CA VAL A 133 5.75 3.52 -14.16
C VAL A 133 4.52 2.66 -13.91
N ASN A 134 3.70 3.06 -12.95
CA ASN A 134 2.44 2.36 -12.63
C ASN A 134 1.28 2.93 -13.45
N LEU A 135 0.82 2.16 -14.45
CA LEU A 135 -0.29 2.57 -15.32
C LEU A 135 -1.64 2.59 -14.60
N MET A 136 -1.82 1.73 -13.60
CA MET A 136 -3.05 1.72 -12.81
C MET A 136 -3.13 2.92 -11.87
N GLU A 137 -2.00 3.41 -11.34
CA GLU A 137 -1.91 4.66 -10.59
C GLU A 137 -2.32 5.86 -11.47
N LYS A 138 -1.81 5.92 -12.68
CA LYS A 138 -2.20 6.95 -13.66
C LYS A 138 -3.70 6.91 -13.94
N CYS A 139 -4.25 5.73 -14.18
CA CYS A 139 -5.68 5.54 -14.40
C CYS A 139 -6.51 5.98 -13.18
N PHE A 140 -6.07 5.61 -11.95
CA PHE A 140 -6.69 6.06 -10.71
C PHE A 140 -6.70 7.59 -10.62
N GLY A 141 -5.57 8.24 -10.88
CA GLY A 141 -5.45 9.70 -10.85
C GLY A 141 -6.37 10.38 -11.85
N GLN A 142 -6.46 9.86 -13.10
CA GLN A 142 -7.33 10.39 -14.15
C GLN A 142 -8.81 10.23 -13.77
N VAL A 143 -9.25 9.03 -13.41
CA VAL A 143 -10.65 8.75 -13.04
C VAL A 143 -11.06 9.60 -11.83
N THR A 144 -10.23 9.65 -10.79
CA THR A 144 -10.51 10.44 -9.59
C THR A 144 -10.46 11.94 -9.88
N GLY A 145 -9.53 12.40 -10.72
CA GLY A 145 -9.46 13.80 -11.14
C GLY A 145 -10.73 14.26 -11.89
N GLU A 146 -11.32 13.41 -12.73
CA GLU A 146 -12.62 13.71 -13.35
C GLU A 146 -13.75 13.77 -12.31
N GLN A 147 -13.76 12.87 -11.32
CA GLN A 147 -14.71 12.91 -10.21
C GLN A 147 -14.56 14.21 -9.39
N VAL A 148 -13.33 14.60 -9.07
CA VAL A 148 -13.02 15.87 -8.38
C VAL A 148 -13.58 17.08 -9.14
N LYS A 149 -13.42 17.11 -10.46
CA LYS A 149 -13.95 18.20 -11.31
C LYS A 149 -15.48 18.23 -11.31
N VAL A 150 -16.14 17.08 -11.49
CA VAL A 150 -17.61 16.97 -11.50
C VAL A 150 -18.22 17.51 -10.20
N PHE A 151 -17.67 17.11 -9.05
CA PHE A 151 -18.15 17.51 -7.74
C PHE A 151 -17.51 18.80 -7.20
N LYS A 152 -16.65 19.45 -8.01
CA LYS A 152 -15.95 20.71 -7.64
C LYS A 152 -15.26 20.65 -6.28
N ILE A 153 -14.63 19.52 -5.98
CA ILE A 153 -13.91 19.31 -4.73
C ILE A 153 -12.65 20.16 -4.75
N SER A 154 -12.40 20.94 -3.71
CA SER A 154 -11.21 21.79 -3.66
C SER A 154 -9.93 20.98 -3.40
N GLY A 155 -10.02 19.96 -2.58
CA GLY A 155 -8.86 19.15 -2.18
C GLY A 155 -7.77 19.90 -1.43
N ARG A 156 -8.01 21.14 -1.00
CA ARG A 156 -7.04 21.95 -0.24
C ARG A 156 -6.76 21.40 1.14
N SER A 157 -7.69 20.67 1.68
CA SER A 157 -7.55 19.98 2.97
C SER A 157 -7.64 18.47 2.75
N VAL A 158 -6.63 17.75 3.22
CA VAL A 158 -6.56 16.30 3.11
C VAL A 158 -6.29 15.65 4.46
N ARG A 159 -6.70 14.40 4.60
CA ARG A 159 -6.36 13.55 5.74
C ARG A 159 -5.75 12.26 5.25
N MET A 160 -4.84 11.68 6.04
CA MET A 160 -4.18 10.43 5.70
C MET A 160 -4.03 9.50 6.88
N ASP A 161 -4.04 8.21 6.58
CA ASP A 161 -3.71 7.16 7.53
C ASP A 161 -3.16 5.93 6.82
N SER A 162 -2.38 5.12 7.54
CA SER A 162 -1.75 3.93 7.02
C SER A 162 -2.29 2.65 7.65
N LYS A 163 -2.23 1.57 6.88
CA LYS A 163 -2.63 0.23 7.33
C LYS A 163 -1.62 -0.83 6.94
N GLN A 164 -1.24 -1.63 7.91
CA GLN A 164 -0.49 -2.85 7.67
C GLN A 164 -1.41 -3.92 7.06
N ILE A 165 -1.06 -4.38 5.86
CA ILE A 165 -1.79 -5.43 5.12
C ILE A 165 -0.85 -6.62 4.90
N GLY A 166 -1.28 -7.81 5.30
CA GLY A 166 -0.54 -9.05 5.09
C GLY A 166 -0.56 -9.50 3.64
N SER A 167 0.57 -10.02 3.16
CA SER A 167 0.64 -10.76 1.91
C SER A 167 0.09 -12.18 2.06
N ASN A 168 -0.37 -12.77 0.95
CA ASN A 168 -0.85 -14.16 0.93
C ASN A 168 0.28 -15.18 0.93
N ILE A 169 1.13 -15.12 1.95
CA ILE A 169 2.27 -16.02 2.14
C ILE A 169 2.11 -16.86 3.40
N ALA A 170 2.70 -18.07 3.38
CA ALA A 170 2.91 -18.86 4.57
C ALA A 170 3.99 -18.21 5.47
N TRP A 171 3.87 -18.42 6.78
CA TRP A 171 4.86 -17.95 7.72
C TRP A 171 5.93 -19.02 7.90
N TYR A 172 7.09 -18.77 7.33
CA TYR A 172 8.24 -19.66 7.38
C TYR A 172 9.19 -19.32 8.51
N SER A 173 9.82 -20.35 9.09
CA SER A 173 11.03 -20.22 9.89
C SER A 173 12.23 -19.82 9.01
N ARG A 174 13.36 -19.48 9.61
CA ARG A 174 14.58 -19.15 8.87
C ARG A 174 15.02 -20.30 7.96
N TYR A 175 14.99 -21.53 8.49
CA TYR A 175 15.35 -22.73 7.74
C TYR A 175 14.44 -22.93 6.53
N GLU A 176 13.13 -22.83 6.74
CA GLU A 176 12.14 -22.95 5.66
C GLU A 176 12.31 -21.86 4.58
N ILE A 177 12.61 -20.61 4.97
CA ILE A 177 12.88 -19.52 4.00
C ILE A 177 14.06 -19.88 3.10
N VAL A 178 15.17 -20.28 3.70
CA VAL A 178 16.41 -20.61 2.98
C VAL A 178 16.20 -21.83 2.09
N HIS A 179 15.62 -22.90 2.61
CA HIS A 179 15.32 -24.12 1.88
C HIS A 179 14.33 -23.91 0.73
N ALA A 180 13.22 -23.16 0.98
CA ALA A 180 12.26 -22.84 -0.07
C ALA A 180 12.83 -21.95 -1.16
N THR A 181 13.79 -21.08 -0.82
CA THR A 181 14.49 -20.28 -1.81
C THR A 181 15.43 -21.14 -2.65
N LEU A 182 16.18 -22.08 -2.03
CA LEU A 182 16.98 -23.05 -2.75
C LEU A 182 16.13 -23.87 -3.73
N ARG A 183 14.99 -24.38 -3.29
CA ARG A 183 14.06 -25.13 -4.14
C ARG A 183 13.53 -24.32 -5.32
N LYS A 184 13.27 -23.03 -5.12
CA LYS A 184 12.76 -22.14 -6.17
C LYS A 184 13.80 -21.85 -7.24
N GLU A 185 15.07 -21.66 -6.85
CA GLU A 185 16.14 -21.27 -7.75
C GLU A 185 16.83 -22.48 -8.42
N MET A 186 16.85 -23.64 -7.75
CA MET A 186 17.39 -24.88 -8.30
C MET A 186 16.30 -25.65 -9.08
N ASN A 187 16.23 -25.36 -10.36
CA ASN A 187 15.30 -25.97 -11.30
C ASN A 187 16.03 -26.88 -12.32
N GLU A 188 15.31 -27.46 -13.25
CA GLU A 188 15.81 -28.34 -14.29
C GLU A 188 16.87 -27.69 -15.21
N PHE A 189 16.91 -26.37 -15.31
CA PHE A 189 17.89 -25.64 -16.11
C PHE A 189 19.16 -25.31 -15.32
N THR A 190 19.07 -25.13 -14.01
CA THR A 190 20.21 -24.74 -13.15
C THR A 190 20.98 -25.93 -12.60
N LEU A 191 20.29 -27.04 -12.25
CA LEU A 191 20.91 -28.23 -11.71
C LEU A 191 22.03 -28.84 -12.60
N PRO A 192 21.87 -28.91 -13.94
CA PRO A 192 22.94 -29.44 -14.81
C PRO A 192 24.23 -28.64 -14.81
N SER A 193 24.20 -27.37 -14.41
CA SER A 193 25.36 -26.48 -14.36
C SER A 193 26.26 -26.74 -13.14
N LEU A 194 25.81 -27.57 -12.20
CA LEU A 194 26.55 -27.99 -11.03
C LEU A 194 27.46 -29.21 -11.37
N ASN A 195 28.58 -29.34 -10.68
CA ASN A 195 29.36 -30.56 -10.76
C ASN A 195 28.62 -31.73 -10.12
N PRO A 196 28.91 -33.02 -10.49
CA PRO A 196 28.13 -34.17 -10.03
C PRO A 196 28.04 -34.31 -8.51
N SER A 197 29.13 -34.01 -7.79
CA SER A 197 29.14 -34.10 -6.32
C SER A 197 28.24 -33.05 -5.65
N LEU A 198 28.31 -31.81 -6.11
CA LEU A 198 27.46 -30.71 -5.58
C LEU A 198 26.01 -30.91 -5.98
N ARG A 199 25.78 -31.36 -7.23
CA ARG A 199 24.45 -31.69 -7.74
C ARG A 199 23.73 -32.72 -6.87
N LYS A 200 24.42 -33.83 -6.55
CA LYS A 200 23.89 -34.89 -5.69
C LYS A 200 23.43 -34.34 -4.31
N LYS A 201 24.28 -33.52 -3.68
CA LYS A 201 23.93 -32.88 -2.39
C LYS A 201 22.72 -31.96 -2.48
N VAL A 202 22.61 -31.21 -3.59
CA VAL A 202 21.45 -30.33 -3.84
C VAL A 202 20.20 -31.17 -4.05
N GLU A 203 20.26 -32.23 -4.87
CA GLU A 203 19.13 -33.15 -5.10
C GLU A 203 18.67 -33.80 -3.79
N GLU A 204 19.59 -34.25 -2.93
CA GLU A 204 19.27 -34.76 -1.58
C GLU A 204 18.56 -33.70 -0.73
N ALA A 205 19.08 -32.46 -0.70
CA ALA A 205 18.42 -31.37 0.05
C ALA A 205 17.02 -31.03 -0.50
N LEU A 206 16.82 -31.10 -1.82
CA LEU A 206 15.52 -30.81 -2.45
C LEU A 206 14.45 -31.88 -2.17
N THR A 207 14.83 -33.12 -1.81
CA THR A 207 13.88 -34.17 -1.40
C THR A 207 13.33 -33.94 0.00
N GLU A 208 13.97 -33.09 0.81
CA GLU A 208 13.58 -32.82 2.19
C GLU A 208 12.25 -32.04 2.27
N ASP A 209 11.38 -32.44 3.19
CA ASP A 209 10.23 -31.66 3.62
C ASP A 209 10.65 -30.73 4.78
N ALA A 210 11.05 -29.52 4.44
CA ALA A 210 11.58 -28.54 5.42
C ALA A 210 10.61 -28.25 6.58
N GLN A 211 9.29 -28.27 6.35
CA GLN A 211 8.30 -28.06 7.40
C GLN A 211 8.28 -29.20 8.40
N LYS A 212 8.30 -30.43 7.92
CA LYS A 212 8.39 -31.61 8.79
C LYS A 212 9.71 -31.67 9.55
N THR A 213 10.81 -31.32 8.87
CA THR A 213 12.14 -31.25 9.48
C THR A 213 12.16 -30.26 10.63
N VAL A 214 11.69 -29.04 10.44
CA VAL A 214 11.63 -28.01 11.49
C VAL A 214 10.75 -28.49 12.66
N TYR A 215 9.63 -29.14 12.38
CA TYR A 215 8.71 -29.61 13.43
C TYR A 215 9.28 -30.75 14.27
N ARG A 216 10.07 -31.68 13.65
CA ARG A 216 10.56 -32.90 14.27
C ARG A 216 11.96 -32.82 14.87
N THR A 217 12.67 -31.73 14.62
CA THR A 217 14.08 -31.57 15.00
C THR A 217 14.20 -30.60 16.19
N ASP A 218 15.01 -30.96 17.16
CA ASP A 218 15.36 -30.08 18.30
C ASP A 218 16.17 -28.85 17.83
N SER A 219 16.29 -27.87 18.72
CA SER A 219 16.92 -26.58 18.38
C SER A 219 18.41 -26.69 18.01
N ASP A 220 19.14 -27.58 18.67
CA ASP A 220 20.59 -27.69 18.51
C ASP A 220 20.92 -28.40 17.21
N THR A 221 20.26 -29.53 16.93
CA THR A 221 20.34 -30.24 15.65
C THR A 221 19.86 -29.36 14.49
N MET A 222 18.81 -28.52 14.70
CA MET A 222 18.36 -27.59 13.70
C MET A 222 19.39 -26.50 13.40
N ALA A 223 20.13 -26.03 14.41
CA ALA A 223 21.21 -25.06 14.19
C ALA A 223 22.33 -25.67 13.31
N VAL A 224 22.71 -26.93 13.55
CA VAL A 224 23.69 -27.64 12.72
C VAL A 224 23.18 -27.78 11.26
N ARG A 225 21.94 -28.25 11.06
CA ARG A 225 21.34 -28.37 9.73
C ARG A 225 21.26 -27.02 9.01
N PHE A 226 20.93 -25.95 9.74
CA PHE A 226 20.88 -24.61 9.17
C PHE A 226 22.27 -24.17 8.69
N GLN A 227 23.32 -24.50 9.47
CA GLN A 227 24.70 -24.21 9.10
C GLN A 227 25.14 -25.02 7.87
N GLU A 228 24.80 -26.31 7.79
CA GLU A 228 25.10 -27.18 6.63
C GLU A 228 24.41 -26.69 5.35
N LEU A 229 23.13 -26.31 5.46
CA LEU A 229 22.36 -25.73 4.35
C LEU A 229 23.02 -24.43 3.85
N GLY A 230 23.48 -23.57 4.77
CA GLY A 230 24.22 -22.36 4.42
C GLY A 230 25.51 -22.67 3.65
N GLN A 231 26.29 -23.67 4.08
CA GLN A 231 27.52 -24.07 3.40
C GLN A 231 27.26 -24.67 2.01
N LEU A 232 26.17 -25.42 1.85
CA LEU A 232 25.73 -25.94 0.55
C LEU A 232 25.42 -24.79 -0.41
N ILE A 233 24.63 -23.81 0.05
CA ILE A 233 24.25 -22.64 -0.76
C ILE A 233 25.49 -21.80 -1.12
N TYR A 234 26.41 -21.57 -0.18
CA TYR A 234 27.65 -20.87 -0.45
C TYR A 234 28.43 -21.54 -1.61
N SER A 235 28.53 -22.87 -1.59
CA SER A 235 29.20 -23.65 -2.65
C SER A 235 28.50 -23.47 -4.01
N ILE A 236 27.17 -23.38 -4.03
CA ILE A 236 26.36 -23.11 -5.24
C ILE A 236 26.68 -21.71 -5.78
N LEU A 237 26.61 -20.69 -4.91
CA LEU A 237 26.81 -19.29 -5.29
C LEU A 237 28.21 -19.08 -5.89
N VAL A 238 29.24 -19.65 -5.26
CA VAL A 238 30.61 -19.61 -5.76
C VAL A 238 30.74 -20.31 -7.12
N ARG A 239 30.12 -21.50 -7.26
CA ARG A 239 30.19 -22.28 -8.50
C ARG A 239 29.50 -21.60 -9.67
N LEU A 240 28.30 -21.06 -9.44
CA LEU A 240 27.49 -20.42 -10.48
C LEU A 240 27.82 -18.94 -10.66
N LYS A 241 28.64 -18.37 -9.79
CA LYS A 241 28.98 -16.92 -9.76
C LYS A 241 27.73 -16.04 -9.71
N TRP A 242 26.74 -16.49 -8.96
CA TRP A 242 25.51 -15.71 -8.78
C TRP A 242 25.75 -14.50 -7.91
N ASP A 243 25.14 -13.40 -8.29
CA ASP A 243 25.22 -12.09 -7.66
C ASP A 243 23.86 -11.67 -7.03
N GLU A 244 23.74 -10.43 -6.64
CA GLU A 244 22.56 -9.85 -5.97
C GLU A 244 21.28 -9.86 -6.83
N THR A 245 21.36 -10.13 -8.13
CA THR A 245 20.19 -10.26 -8.99
C THR A 245 19.41 -11.56 -8.71
N HIS A 246 20.09 -12.56 -8.13
CA HIS A 246 19.51 -13.84 -7.76
C HIS A 246 18.95 -13.83 -6.32
N LEU A 247 17.70 -14.29 -6.18
CA LEU A 247 17.04 -14.32 -4.87
C LEU A 247 17.79 -15.19 -3.84
N LEU A 248 18.41 -16.28 -4.28
CA LEU A 248 19.21 -17.15 -3.41
C LEU A 248 20.44 -16.44 -2.85
N HIS A 249 21.10 -15.61 -3.66
CA HIS A 249 22.23 -14.79 -3.21
C HIS A 249 21.76 -13.78 -2.14
N ARG A 250 20.65 -13.06 -2.40
CA ARG A 250 20.07 -12.13 -1.43
C ARG A 250 19.73 -12.82 -0.11
N VAL A 251 18.99 -13.92 -0.14
CA VAL A 251 18.57 -14.65 1.06
C VAL A 251 19.77 -15.22 1.81
N PHE A 252 20.79 -15.71 1.09
CA PHE A 252 22.02 -16.16 1.72
C PHE A 252 22.68 -15.04 2.53
N HIS A 253 22.93 -13.88 1.94
CA HIS A 253 23.58 -12.75 2.62
C HIS A 253 22.70 -12.10 3.70
N GLU A 254 21.39 -12.27 3.66
CA GLU A 254 20.50 -11.88 4.74
C GLU A 254 20.62 -12.80 5.96
N GLN A 255 20.89 -14.11 5.77
CA GLN A 255 20.86 -15.13 6.81
C GLN A 255 22.25 -15.59 7.29
N TYR A 256 23.29 -15.41 6.47
CA TYR A 256 24.66 -15.86 6.77
C TYR A 256 25.69 -14.76 6.54
N ASN A 257 26.82 -14.89 7.22
CA ASN A 257 28.08 -14.23 6.91
C ASN A 257 29.03 -15.23 6.24
N VAL A 258 30.07 -14.75 5.57
CA VAL A 258 31.15 -15.59 5.03
C VAL A 258 32.44 -15.22 5.76
N GLU A 259 33.04 -16.17 6.45
CA GLU A 259 34.33 -16.02 7.15
C GLU A 259 35.26 -17.15 6.74
N HIS A 260 36.44 -16.82 6.25
CA HIS A 260 37.46 -17.78 5.78
C HIS A 260 36.90 -18.86 4.83
N GLY A 261 35.99 -18.50 3.93
CA GLY A 261 35.38 -19.42 2.96
C GLY A 261 34.30 -20.35 3.56
N LYS A 262 33.84 -20.07 4.76
CA LYS A 262 32.74 -20.79 5.43
C LYS A 262 31.52 -19.89 5.63
N ALA A 263 30.36 -20.45 5.36
CA ALA A 263 29.11 -19.81 5.73
C ALA A 263 28.91 -19.87 7.26
N ILE A 264 28.55 -18.78 7.90
CA ILE A 264 28.26 -18.70 9.33
C ILE A 264 26.89 -18.07 9.52
N ALA A 265 25.97 -18.79 10.17
CA ALA A 265 24.62 -18.31 10.41
C ALA A 265 24.61 -17.06 11.31
N LYS A 266 23.93 -16.00 10.87
CA LYS A 266 23.75 -14.77 11.67
C LYS A 266 22.88 -15.01 12.89
N ASP A 267 23.10 -14.27 13.95
CA ASP A 267 22.18 -14.23 15.09
C ASP A 267 20.80 -13.69 14.69
N LYS A 268 19.73 -14.15 15.40
CA LYS A 268 18.35 -13.67 15.13
C LYS A 268 18.21 -12.15 15.25
N LYS A 269 18.96 -11.52 16.15
CA LYS A 269 18.95 -10.07 16.38
C LYS A 269 19.53 -9.27 15.21
N ASP A 270 20.39 -9.89 14.39
CA ASP A 270 21.08 -9.25 13.25
C ASP A 270 20.28 -9.37 11.95
N ILE A 271 19.17 -10.10 11.98
CA ILE A 271 18.27 -10.23 10.82
C ILE A 271 17.39 -9.00 10.71
N LYS A 272 17.52 -8.27 9.60
CA LYS A 272 16.73 -7.07 9.34
C LYS A 272 15.25 -7.40 9.12
N ALA A 273 14.36 -6.53 9.55
CA ALA A 273 12.92 -6.64 9.30
C ALA A 273 12.55 -6.61 7.79
N SER A 274 13.42 -6.02 6.97
CA SER A 274 13.31 -6.00 5.50
C SER A 274 13.82 -7.26 4.81
N SER A 275 14.37 -8.24 5.55
CA SER A 275 14.80 -9.52 5.00
C SER A 275 13.62 -10.28 4.40
N VAL A 276 13.89 -11.09 3.39
CA VAL A 276 12.89 -11.93 2.73
C VAL A 276 12.13 -12.78 3.73
N GLN A 277 10.83 -12.66 3.75
CA GLN A 277 9.93 -13.40 4.64
C GLN A 277 9.39 -14.69 4.01
N ASN A 278 9.37 -14.73 2.69
CA ASN A 278 8.97 -15.89 1.90
C ASN A 278 9.46 -15.69 0.45
N PRO A 279 10.09 -16.70 -0.19
CA PRO A 279 10.60 -16.56 -1.56
C PRO A 279 9.51 -16.32 -2.62
N ASN A 280 8.24 -16.62 -2.31
CA ASN A 280 7.12 -16.34 -3.20
C ASN A 280 6.63 -14.88 -3.16
N ASP A 281 7.12 -14.11 -2.19
CA ASP A 281 6.90 -12.67 -2.06
C ASP A 281 8.10 -12.02 -1.39
N PRO A 282 9.19 -11.79 -2.15
CA PRO A 282 10.45 -11.27 -1.60
C PRO A 282 10.37 -9.80 -1.17
N ASP A 283 9.33 -9.07 -1.58
CA ASP A 283 9.12 -7.66 -1.25
C ASP A 283 8.37 -7.47 0.09
N ALA A 284 7.72 -8.52 0.57
CA ALA A 284 6.97 -8.49 1.83
C ALA A 284 7.90 -8.30 3.03
N GLY A 285 7.80 -7.18 3.72
CA GLY A 285 8.56 -6.90 4.95
C GLY A 285 7.87 -7.45 6.20
N TYR A 286 8.63 -7.51 7.30
CA TYR A 286 8.11 -7.86 8.64
C TYR A 286 7.96 -6.62 9.51
N ARG A 287 6.82 -6.47 10.15
CA ARG A 287 6.59 -5.43 11.17
C ARG A 287 5.79 -5.98 12.34
N SER A 288 6.18 -5.60 13.55
CA SER A 288 5.40 -5.85 14.77
C SER A 288 4.97 -4.52 15.38
N LYS A 289 3.66 -4.34 15.57
CA LYS A 289 3.07 -3.12 16.18
C LYS A 289 2.04 -3.58 17.23
N ASN A 290 2.21 -3.15 18.49
CA ASN A 290 1.29 -3.48 19.58
C ASN A 290 1.03 -5.00 19.72
N GLY A 291 2.09 -5.82 19.64
CA GLY A 291 2.01 -7.28 19.74
C GLY A 291 1.45 -7.98 18.48
N LYS A 292 0.90 -7.25 17.53
CA LYS A 292 0.43 -7.81 16.26
C LYS A 292 1.57 -7.84 15.25
N LYS A 293 1.85 -9.03 14.73
CA LYS A 293 2.88 -9.27 13.71
C LYS A 293 2.25 -9.24 12.32
N ASN A 294 2.93 -8.61 11.36
CA ASN A 294 2.55 -8.60 9.96
C ASN A 294 3.73 -8.99 9.07
N LYS A 295 3.47 -9.76 8.02
CA LYS A 295 4.38 -10.01 6.90
C LYS A 295 3.67 -9.57 5.62
N GLY A 296 4.11 -8.46 5.05
CA GLY A 296 3.42 -7.87 3.89
C GLY A 296 3.81 -6.42 3.65
N TYR A 297 2.79 -5.55 3.60
CA TYR A 297 2.91 -4.18 3.10
C TYR A 297 2.30 -3.17 4.07
N ASN A 298 2.70 -1.92 3.92
CA ASN A 298 2.10 -0.75 4.55
C ASN A 298 1.40 0.06 3.45
N THR A 299 0.08 0.23 3.56
CA THR A 299 -0.71 1.01 2.61
C THR A 299 -1.13 2.31 3.26
N ASN A 300 -0.81 3.44 2.64
CA ASN A 300 -1.26 4.76 3.04
C ASN A 300 -2.39 5.22 2.12
N LEU A 301 -3.48 5.73 2.70
CA LEU A 301 -4.59 6.34 1.99
C LEU A 301 -4.64 7.83 2.33
N THR A 302 -4.76 8.65 1.28
CA THR A 302 -4.94 10.10 1.40
C THR A 302 -6.28 10.45 0.79
N GLU A 303 -7.13 11.13 1.54
CA GLU A 303 -8.46 11.53 1.10
C GLU A 303 -8.74 13.00 1.38
N THR A 304 -9.64 13.60 0.60
CA THR A 304 -10.13 14.95 0.85
C THR A 304 -10.91 14.98 2.16
N THR A 305 -10.85 16.10 2.87
CA THR A 305 -11.69 16.30 4.04
C THR A 305 -13.13 16.60 3.63
N ASP A 306 -14.05 16.47 4.60
CA ASP A 306 -15.46 16.76 4.39
C ASP A 306 -15.64 18.25 4.04
N GLU A 307 -16.01 18.52 2.82
CA GLU A 307 -16.48 19.82 2.34
C GLU A 307 -18.01 19.78 2.32
N GLU A 308 -18.64 20.89 2.68
CA GLU A 308 -20.11 21.00 2.69
C GLU A 308 -20.67 20.69 1.29
N ASP A 309 -21.68 19.84 1.24
CA ASP A 309 -22.35 19.39 0.02
C ASP A 309 -21.42 18.80 -1.05
N LYS A 310 -20.39 18.08 -0.63
CA LYS A 310 -19.48 17.36 -1.53
C LYS A 310 -19.06 15.99 -0.97
N PRO A 311 -18.84 15.00 -1.83
CA PRO A 311 -18.31 13.72 -1.38
C PRO A 311 -16.83 13.82 -1.00
N SER A 312 -16.41 13.11 0.04
CA SER A 312 -15.00 12.95 0.37
C SER A 312 -14.40 11.82 -0.48
N LEU A 313 -13.34 12.10 -1.24
CA LEU A 313 -12.72 11.14 -2.15
C LEU A 313 -11.30 10.79 -1.74
N ILE A 314 -10.90 9.53 -1.97
CA ILE A 314 -9.51 9.09 -1.88
C ILE A 314 -8.78 9.64 -3.11
N VAL A 315 -7.77 10.48 -2.88
CA VAL A 315 -6.98 11.16 -3.92
C VAL A 315 -5.54 10.67 -3.98
N GLY A 316 -5.10 9.86 -3.01
CA GLY A 316 -3.77 9.26 -2.98
C GLY A 316 -3.78 7.87 -2.38
N VAL A 317 -3.02 6.96 -3.00
CA VAL A 317 -2.80 5.59 -2.54
C VAL A 317 -1.32 5.27 -2.69
N GLN A 318 -0.70 4.82 -1.62
CA GLN A 318 0.70 4.41 -1.61
C GLN A 318 0.82 3.03 -0.97
N VAL A 319 1.61 2.16 -1.56
CA VAL A 319 1.84 0.80 -1.03
C VAL A 319 3.33 0.54 -1.04
N GLU A 320 3.87 0.30 0.15
CA GLU A 320 5.28 0.02 0.37
C GLU A 320 5.45 -1.24 1.22
N SER A 321 6.70 -1.75 1.34
CA SER A 321 6.99 -2.84 2.28
C SER A 321 6.49 -2.51 3.69
N ALA A 322 6.06 -3.51 4.46
CA ALA A 322 5.61 -3.31 5.84
C ALA A 322 6.62 -2.57 6.73
N THR A 323 7.90 -2.56 6.35
CA THR A 323 8.97 -1.86 7.06
C THR A 323 8.96 -0.35 6.82
N ALA A 324 8.25 0.16 5.80
CA ALA A 324 8.14 1.59 5.55
C ALA A 324 7.46 2.29 6.73
N ALA A 325 8.08 3.36 7.20
CA ALA A 325 7.56 4.16 8.30
C ALA A 325 6.41 5.06 7.81
N ASP A 326 5.43 5.32 8.68
CA ASP A 326 4.25 6.09 8.30
C ASP A 326 4.62 7.53 7.87
N ASN A 327 5.65 8.11 8.46
CA ASN A 327 6.16 9.44 8.12
C ASN A 327 6.83 9.54 6.74
N SER A 328 7.25 8.42 6.14
CA SER A 328 7.86 8.45 4.80
C SER A 328 6.86 8.70 3.67
N PHE A 329 5.57 8.63 3.94
CA PHE A 329 4.53 8.82 2.92
C PHE A 329 4.16 10.28 2.65
N VAL A 330 4.45 11.22 3.57
CA VAL A 330 3.83 12.55 3.60
C VAL A 330 4.07 13.35 2.32
N GLU A 331 5.33 13.51 1.91
CA GLU A 331 5.68 14.37 0.77
C GLU A 331 5.08 13.85 -0.55
N ASP A 332 5.21 12.55 -0.82
CA ASP A 332 4.65 11.92 -2.02
C ASP A 332 3.10 11.92 -2.00
N ALA A 333 2.50 11.71 -0.83
CA ALA A 333 1.05 11.75 -0.67
C ALA A 333 0.45 13.13 -0.97
N ILE A 334 1.12 14.20 -0.54
CA ILE A 334 0.71 15.57 -0.83
C ILE A 334 0.82 15.85 -2.33
N LYS A 335 1.97 15.52 -2.96
CA LYS A 335 2.16 15.69 -4.40
C LYS A 335 1.08 14.97 -5.22
N LYS A 336 0.79 13.72 -4.89
CA LYS A 336 -0.27 12.94 -5.56
C LYS A 336 -1.66 13.56 -5.37
N ALA A 337 -1.97 14.04 -4.17
CA ALA A 337 -3.22 14.74 -3.92
C ALA A 337 -3.35 16.02 -4.75
N GLU A 338 -2.28 16.81 -4.84
CA GLU A 338 -2.23 18.03 -5.67
C GLU A 338 -2.35 17.71 -7.17
N GLU A 339 -1.70 16.66 -7.66
CA GLU A 339 -1.82 16.21 -9.05
C GLU A 339 -3.25 15.81 -9.41
N VAL A 340 -3.93 15.08 -8.53
CA VAL A 340 -5.30 14.60 -8.75
C VAL A 340 -6.32 15.72 -8.62
N THR A 341 -6.15 16.63 -7.65
CA THR A 341 -7.12 17.71 -7.40
C THR A 341 -6.86 18.97 -8.23
N GLY A 342 -5.65 19.12 -8.76
CA GLY A 342 -5.21 20.32 -9.48
C GLY A 342 -5.03 21.55 -8.58
N ASN A 343 -5.05 21.39 -7.26
CA ASN A 343 -4.94 22.47 -6.28
C ASN A 343 -3.85 22.18 -5.25
N LYS A 344 -3.26 23.23 -4.71
CA LYS A 344 -2.30 23.13 -3.61
C LYS A 344 -3.00 22.70 -2.31
N VAL A 345 -2.39 21.75 -1.61
CA VAL A 345 -2.82 21.34 -0.27
C VAL A 345 -2.38 22.39 0.74
N THR A 346 -3.31 22.90 1.52
CA THR A 346 -3.06 23.91 2.57
C THR A 346 -3.18 23.34 3.99
N THR A 347 -3.87 22.21 4.14
CA THR A 347 -4.07 21.57 5.45
C THR A 347 -3.96 20.07 5.34
N LEU A 348 -3.14 19.47 6.21
CA LEU A 348 -2.97 18.03 6.34
C LEU A 348 -3.38 17.58 7.74
N TYR A 349 -4.31 16.61 7.83
CA TYR A 349 -4.69 15.91 9.05
C TYR A 349 -4.10 14.51 9.08
N SER A 350 -3.39 14.15 10.16
CA SER A 350 -2.78 12.83 10.29
C SER A 350 -2.67 12.34 11.74
N ASP A 351 -2.18 11.11 11.92
CA ASP A 351 -1.73 10.63 13.23
C ASP A 351 -0.36 11.25 13.58
N GLY A 352 -0.04 11.28 14.87
CA GLY A 352 1.26 11.74 15.36
C GLY A 352 2.46 10.93 14.84
N ALA A 353 2.25 9.71 14.33
CA ALA A 353 3.30 8.91 13.69
C ALA A 353 3.87 9.54 12.41
N TYR A 354 3.12 10.44 11.76
CA TYR A 354 3.56 11.17 10.55
C TYR A 354 4.41 12.40 10.89
N GLN A 355 4.41 12.83 12.16
CA GLN A 355 5.18 13.98 12.62
C GLN A 355 6.66 13.61 12.74
N SER A 356 7.47 14.09 11.81
CA SER A 356 8.93 14.02 11.86
C SER A 356 9.53 15.43 11.65
N PRO A 357 10.77 15.69 12.07
CA PRO A 357 11.42 16.97 11.81
C PRO A 357 11.44 17.32 10.30
N SER A 358 11.69 16.33 9.43
CA SER A 358 11.67 16.51 7.98
C SER A 358 10.29 16.91 7.45
N ASN A 359 9.23 16.21 7.91
CA ASN A 359 7.87 16.50 7.46
C ASN A 359 7.36 17.84 7.97
N ARG A 360 7.76 18.27 9.16
CA ARG A 360 7.47 19.64 9.64
C ARG A 360 8.14 20.70 8.79
N LYS A 361 9.43 20.50 8.50
CA LYS A 361 10.16 21.44 7.62
C LYS A 361 9.55 21.48 6.22
N PHE A 362 9.15 20.34 5.67
CA PHE A 362 8.43 20.27 4.40
C PHE A 362 7.11 21.06 4.47
N ALA A 363 6.29 20.82 5.50
CA ALA A 363 5.02 21.52 5.68
C ALA A 363 5.20 23.05 5.84
N GLU A 364 6.23 23.49 6.58
CA GLU A 364 6.59 24.90 6.70
C GLU A 364 6.97 25.49 5.35
N THR A 365 7.83 24.80 4.58
CA THR A 365 8.28 25.25 3.25
C THR A 365 7.11 25.37 2.27
N GLU A 366 6.20 24.40 2.25
CA GLU A 366 5.02 24.37 1.38
C GLU A 366 3.83 25.15 1.96
N GLN A 367 3.97 25.80 3.13
CA GLN A 367 2.93 26.54 3.83
C GLN A 367 1.69 25.68 4.17
N ILE A 368 1.91 24.40 4.52
CA ILE A 368 0.87 23.46 4.88
C ILE A 368 0.63 23.48 6.40
N LYS A 369 -0.59 23.73 6.83
CA LYS A 369 -1.01 23.56 8.22
C LYS A 369 -1.06 22.06 8.54
N PHE A 370 -0.09 21.58 9.32
CA PHE A 370 0.01 20.16 9.66
C PHE A 370 -0.66 19.90 11.02
N VAL A 371 -1.86 19.31 11.01
CA VAL A 371 -2.69 19.02 12.19
C VAL A 371 -2.58 17.53 12.54
N ALA A 372 -2.03 17.23 13.73
CA ALA A 372 -2.01 15.88 14.27
C ALA A 372 -3.02 15.74 15.43
N ASN A 373 -3.63 14.57 15.59
CA ASN A 373 -4.54 14.32 16.70
C ASN A 373 -3.86 13.96 18.02
N GLY A 374 -2.58 13.64 18.00
CA GLY A 374 -1.77 13.33 19.18
C GLY A 374 -0.32 13.06 18.84
N ILE A 375 0.54 12.97 19.85
CA ILE A 375 1.95 12.57 19.71
C ILE A 375 2.27 11.50 20.74
N GLN A 376 3.00 10.46 20.35
CA GLN A 376 3.37 9.36 21.24
C GLN A 376 4.34 9.80 22.35
N GLY A 377 4.25 9.13 23.49
CA GLY A 377 5.13 9.34 24.65
C GLY A 377 4.44 10.04 25.82
N LYS A 378 5.06 9.94 26.97
CA LYS A 378 4.57 10.61 28.19
C LYS A 378 4.78 12.12 28.11
N ARG A 379 3.92 12.90 28.78
CA ARG A 379 4.15 14.33 29.00
C ARG A 379 5.49 14.53 29.71
N SER A 380 6.24 15.54 29.30
CA SER A 380 7.47 15.90 29.96
C SER A 380 7.19 16.42 31.38
N ARG A 381 8.02 16.03 32.35
CA ARG A 381 8.07 16.63 33.68
C ARG A 381 8.36 18.12 33.56
N PHE A 382 9.15 18.51 32.57
CA PHE A 382 9.60 19.88 32.38
C PHE A 382 8.74 20.59 31.34
N ASP A 383 8.29 21.81 31.67
CA ASP A 383 7.70 22.73 30.75
C ASP A 383 8.80 23.54 30.08
N LEU A 384 8.87 23.47 28.74
CA LEU A 384 9.92 24.11 27.96
C LEU A 384 9.41 25.30 27.17
N THR A 385 8.22 25.83 27.49
CA THR A 385 7.59 26.95 26.76
C THR A 385 8.47 28.16 26.74
N ASP A 386 9.04 28.53 27.89
CA ASP A 386 9.89 29.73 28.07
C ASP A 386 11.38 29.47 27.82
N LEU A 387 11.76 28.25 27.44
CA LEU A 387 13.17 27.90 27.29
C LEU A 387 13.89 28.72 26.21
N LEU A 388 13.27 28.90 25.06
CA LEU A 388 13.90 29.66 23.93
C LEU A 388 13.78 31.17 24.09
N SER A 389 12.73 31.65 24.77
CA SER A 389 12.46 33.09 24.92
C SER A 389 13.08 33.71 26.18
N LYS A 390 12.97 33.00 27.30
CA LYS A 390 13.42 33.48 28.62
C LYS A 390 14.58 32.70 29.22
N HIS A 391 15.06 31.65 28.52
CA HIS A 391 16.08 30.73 29.01
C HIS A 391 15.71 30.06 30.34
N GLN A 392 14.40 29.73 30.53
CA GLN A 392 13.86 29.17 31.75
C GLN A 392 13.05 27.91 31.48
N VAL A 393 13.10 26.98 32.42
CA VAL A 393 12.36 25.70 32.41
C VAL A 393 11.56 25.58 33.71
N LEU A 394 10.26 25.29 33.60
CA LEU A 394 9.44 25.01 34.77
C LEU A 394 9.43 23.51 35.06
N ASP A 395 9.85 23.12 36.27
CA ASP A 395 9.64 21.74 36.76
C ASP A 395 8.21 21.60 37.29
N ARG A 396 7.36 20.88 36.56
CA ARG A 396 5.94 20.66 36.90
C ARG A 396 5.72 19.90 38.20
N ASN A 397 6.75 19.17 38.70
CA ASN A 397 6.63 18.41 39.96
C ASN A 397 6.88 19.30 41.18
N THR A 398 7.80 20.25 41.06
CA THR A 398 8.16 21.14 42.20
C THR A 398 7.54 22.53 42.06
N GLY A 399 7.11 22.92 40.85
CA GLY A 399 6.67 24.28 40.56
C GLY A 399 7.81 25.29 40.43
N GLU A 400 9.06 24.85 40.42
CA GLU A 400 10.26 25.70 40.40
C GLU A 400 10.60 26.11 38.97
N LEU A 401 10.86 27.41 38.77
CA LEU A 401 11.47 27.96 37.57
C LEU A 401 12.97 27.88 37.65
N ILE A 402 13.60 27.21 36.70
CA ILE A 402 15.04 26.91 36.71
C ILE A 402 15.68 27.54 35.49
N ASP A 403 16.73 28.33 35.69
CA ASP A 403 17.50 28.95 34.62
C ASP A 403 18.24 27.90 33.79
N ALA A 404 18.19 28.04 32.47
CA ALA A 404 18.82 27.13 31.53
C ALA A 404 19.97 27.84 30.79
N VAL A 405 21.06 27.10 30.58
CA VAL A 405 22.25 27.62 29.88
C VAL A 405 22.51 26.80 28.64
N LEU A 406 22.68 27.48 27.50
CA LEU A 406 23.04 26.82 26.25
C LEU A 406 24.51 26.37 26.31
N THR A 407 24.77 25.11 26.12
CA THR A 407 26.12 24.53 26.11
C THR A 407 26.77 24.70 24.71
N LYS A 408 28.09 24.64 24.64
CA LYS A 408 28.87 24.69 23.38
C LYS A 408 28.45 23.57 22.40
N GLY A 409 27.86 22.46 22.90
CA GLY A 409 27.34 21.36 22.08
C GLY A 409 25.88 21.51 21.65
N GLY A 410 25.28 22.72 21.75
CA GLY A 410 23.91 22.98 21.28
C GLY A 410 22.78 22.37 22.14
N LYS A 411 23.07 21.93 23.36
CA LYS A 411 22.06 21.42 24.29
C LYS A 411 21.83 22.43 25.42
N TRP A 412 20.56 22.57 25.83
CA TRP A 412 20.22 23.37 27.00
C TRP A 412 20.46 22.55 28.28
N LYS A 413 21.19 23.14 29.23
CA LYS A 413 21.54 22.53 30.51
C LYS A 413 20.81 23.26 31.64
N VAL A 414 20.13 22.51 32.51
CA VAL A 414 19.53 23.01 33.75
C VAL A 414 20.12 22.29 34.96
N LYS A 415 20.21 22.97 36.09
CA LYS A 415 20.68 22.41 37.35
C LYS A 415 19.49 22.28 38.31
N LEU A 416 19.13 21.08 38.65
CA LEU A 416 18.00 20.78 39.54
C LEU A 416 18.41 20.97 41.02
N SER A 417 17.48 21.48 41.81
CA SER A 417 17.65 21.65 43.27
C SER A 417 17.65 20.30 43.98
N GLU A 418 16.85 19.34 43.50
CA GLU A 418 16.68 18.02 44.11
C GLU A 418 16.83 16.84 43.14
N GLY A 419 17.22 15.66 43.62
CA GLY A 419 17.25 14.40 42.90
C GLY A 419 18.62 13.77 42.72
N LYS A 420 18.65 12.48 42.29
CA LYS A 420 19.88 11.69 42.07
C LYS A 420 20.75 12.26 40.94
N THR A 421 20.15 12.94 39.97
CA THR A 421 20.85 13.59 38.86
C THR A 421 20.57 15.09 38.93
N ARG A 422 21.52 15.88 39.37
CA ARG A 422 21.41 17.36 39.50
C ARG A 422 21.49 18.13 38.20
N LEU A 423 21.82 17.46 37.10
CA LEU A 423 21.96 18.11 35.78
C LEU A 423 21.04 17.42 34.78
N ARG A 424 20.29 18.24 34.01
CA ARG A 424 19.47 17.79 32.89
C ARG A 424 19.88 18.54 31.61
N TYR A 425 19.81 17.82 30.50
CA TYR A 425 20.11 18.37 29.18
C TYR A 425 18.92 18.19 28.27
N PHE A 426 18.57 19.24 27.54
CA PHE A 426 17.53 19.22 26.54
C PHE A 426 18.17 19.46 25.16
N ALA A 427 18.15 18.46 24.31
CA ALA A 427 18.54 18.58 22.91
C ALA A 427 17.39 19.22 22.10
N GLN A 428 17.71 19.81 20.97
CA GLN A 428 16.74 20.48 20.11
C GLN A 428 15.53 19.60 19.79
N GLU A 429 15.74 18.31 19.51
CA GLU A 429 14.67 17.34 19.23
C GLU A 429 13.64 17.19 20.37
N VAL A 430 14.10 17.31 21.63
CA VAL A 430 13.22 17.25 22.81
C VAL A 430 12.36 18.51 22.90
N ILE A 431 12.96 19.66 22.61
CA ILE A 431 12.28 20.95 22.59
C ILE A 431 11.23 20.96 21.49
N ASP A 432 11.60 20.57 20.28
CA ASP A 432 10.69 20.53 19.12
C ASP A 432 9.52 19.57 19.37
N ARG A 433 9.76 18.42 19.98
CA ARG A 433 8.71 17.49 20.37
C ARG A 433 7.77 18.11 21.43
N PHE A 434 8.32 18.84 22.38
CA PHE A 434 7.53 19.53 23.40
C PHE A 434 6.65 20.60 22.76
N LEU A 435 7.22 21.47 21.96
CA LEU A 435 6.49 22.55 21.26
C LEU A 435 5.41 21.98 20.33
N THR A 436 5.73 20.92 19.60
CA THR A 436 4.74 20.22 18.75
C THR A 436 3.55 19.71 19.59
N ARG A 437 3.83 19.13 20.76
CA ARG A 437 2.75 18.69 21.68
C ARG A 437 1.87 19.84 22.14
N MET A 438 2.48 20.98 22.49
CA MET A 438 1.75 22.18 22.87
C MET A 438 0.87 22.71 21.75
N GLN A 439 1.36 22.73 20.51
CA GLN A 439 0.58 23.11 19.32
C GLN A 439 -0.63 22.16 19.11
N ILE A 440 -0.41 20.84 19.23
CA ILE A 440 -1.48 19.84 19.12
C ILE A 440 -2.53 20.05 20.22
N GLU A 441 -2.11 20.28 21.45
CA GLU A 441 -3.02 20.50 22.60
C GLU A 441 -3.79 21.81 22.46
N ALA A 442 -3.21 22.84 21.88
CA ALA A 442 -3.86 24.11 21.58
C ALA A 442 -4.87 24.04 20.42
N THR A 443 -4.75 23.05 19.54
CA THR A 443 -5.68 22.88 18.42
C THR A 443 -7.02 22.37 18.92
N PRO A 444 -8.17 22.98 18.54
CA PRO A 444 -9.50 22.54 18.95
C PRO A 444 -9.76 21.06 18.67
N LEU A 445 -10.47 20.40 19.57
CA LEU A 445 -10.74 18.96 19.47
C LEU A 445 -11.51 18.61 18.19
N GLU A 446 -12.47 19.44 17.79
CA GLU A 446 -13.24 19.29 16.56
C GLU A 446 -12.35 19.26 15.33
N GLU A 447 -11.36 20.15 15.28
CA GLU A 447 -10.42 20.20 14.16
C GLU A 447 -9.51 18.96 14.14
N ARG A 448 -9.02 18.52 15.30
CA ARG A 448 -8.23 17.29 15.41
C ARG A 448 -9.03 16.04 15.01
N ASN A 449 -10.32 16.02 15.30
CA ASN A 449 -11.20 14.89 15.00
C ASN A 449 -11.52 14.74 13.52
N LYS A 450 -11.30 15.75 12.67
CA LYS A 450 -11.44 15.61 11.21
C LYS A 450 -10.61 14.48 10.63
N ARG A 451 -9.50 14.13 11.28
CA ARG A 451 -8.68 12.95 10.92
C ARG A 451 -9.45 11.63 11.11
N ASN A 452 -10.35 11.52 12.08
CA ASN A 452 -10.93 10.23 12.48
C ASN A 452 -11.72 9.55 11.35
N ASN A 453 -12.27 10.30 10.41
CA ASN A 453 -13.05 9.75 9.31
C ASN A 453 -12.21 8.86 8.37
N VAL A 454 -10.87 9.05 8.29
CA VAL A 454 -10.01 8.17 7.49
C VAL A 454 -9.94 6.75 8.06
N GLU A 455 -10.23 6.55 9.35
CA GLU A 455 -10.30 5.21 9.94
C GLU A 455 -11.45 4.38 9.34
N ALA A 456 -12.58 5.02 9.02
CA ALA A 456 -13.66 4.37 8.28
C ALA A 456 -13.22 3.97 6.86
N SER A 457 -12.41 4.80 6.21
CA SER A 457 -11.81 4.49 4.91
C SER A 457 -10.87 3.29 4.97
N ILE A 458 -10.04 3.23 5.98
CA ILE A 458 -9.16 2.08 6.26
C ILE A 458 -9.99 0.81 6.51
N PHE A 459 -11.08 0.90 7.26
CA PHE A 459 -11.99 -0.23 7.46
C PHE A 459 -12.62 -0.70 6.15
N GLN A 460 -13.15 0.22 5.34
CA GLN A 460 -13.73 -0.08 4.03
C GLN A 460 -12.69 -0.69 3.08
N TYR A 461 -11.47 -0.18 3.07
CA TYR A 461 -10.37 -0.73 2.27
C TYR A 461 -10.10 -2.19 2.63
N CYS A 462 -10.11 -2.54 3.92
CA CYS A 462 -9.85 -3.88 4.41
C CYS A 462 -11.06 -4.83 4.37
N PHE A 463 -12.25 -4.37 3.99
CA PHE A 463 -13.52 -5.08 4.18
C PHE A 463 -13.52 -6.51 3.59
N HIS A 464 -12.89 -6.70 2.43
CA HIS A 464 -12.79 -8.02 1.79
C HIS A 464 -11.47 -8.75 2.06
N THR A 465 -10.65 -8.24 3.01
CA THR A 465 -9.42 -8.93 3.41
C THR A 465 -9.70 -9.86 4.59
N ARG A 466 -9.29 -11.12 4.49
CA ARG A 466 -9.41 -12.05 5.61
C ARG A 466 -8.24 -11.83 6.59
N ASN A 467 -8.52 -11.48 7.82
CA ASN A 467 -7.51 -11.21 8.85
C ASN A 467 -6.48 -10.13 8.45
N ASN A 468 -6.92 -9.06 7.78
CA ASN A 468 -6.06 -8.03 7.19
C ASN A 468 -5.00 -8.60 6.22
N LYS A 469 -5.30 -9.68 5.52
CA LYS A 469 -4.43 -10.33 4.56
C LYS A 469 -5.06 -10.28 3.18
N THR A 470 -4.34 -9.76 2.20
CA THR A 470 -4.80 -9.75 0.81
C THR A 470 -4.79 -11.17 0.24
N ARG A 471 -5.47 -11.38 -0.88
CA ARG A 471 -5.37 -12.63 -1.67
C ARG A 471 -4.14 -12.65 -2.59
N TYR A 472 -3.39 -11.56 -2.64
CA TYR A 472 -2.28 -11.36 -3.55
C TYR A 472 -0.92 -11.59 -2.89
N ARG A 473 0.09 -11.89 -3.73
CA ARG A 473 1.52 -11.96 -3.42
C ARG A 473 2.26 -11.00 -4.33
N GLY A 474 3.22 -10.27 -3.78
CA GLY A 474 4.02 -9.28 -4.51
C GLY A 474 3.48 -7.87 -4.40
N LEU A 475 4.42 -6.91 -4.34
CA LEU A 475 4.14 -5.49 -4.20
C LEU A 475 3.25 -4.98 -5.34
N LEU A 476 3.56 -5.31 -6.58
CA LEU A 476 2.86 -4.81 -7.76
C LEU A 476 1.40 -5.26 -7.82
N LYS A 477 1.13 -6.52 -7.46
CA LYS A 477 -0.25 -7.02 -7.39
C LYS A 477 -1.02 -6.40 -6.23
N THR A 478 -0.35 -6.07 -5.12
CA THR A 478 -0.96 -5.37 -3.99
C THR A 478 -1.25 -3.90 -4.34
N LYS A 479 -0.38 -3.24 -5.10
CA LYS A 479 -0.65 -1.91 -5.67
C LYS A 479 -1.88 -1.94 -6.57
N LEU A 480 -1.93 -2.88 -7.53
CA LEU A 480 -3.08 -3.06 -8.43
C LEU A 480 -4.39 -3.25 -7.65
N PHE A 481 -4.39 -4.14 -6.65
CA PHE A 481 -5.52 -4.30 -5.72
C PHE A 481 -5.92 -2.98 -5.07
N SER A 482 -4.96 -2.24 -4.54
CA SER A 482 -5.21 -1.02 -3.78
C SER A 482 -5.84 0.09 -4.64
N TYR A 483 -5.34 0.32 -5.84
CA TYR A 483 -5.93 1.30 -6.76
C TYR A 483 -7.34 0.90 -7.19
N CYS A 484 -7.56 -0.36 -7.58
CA CYS A 484 -8.89 -0.85 -7.95
C CYS A 484 -9.88 -0.73 -6.78
N ARG A 485 -9.45 -1.10 -5.57
CA ARG A 485 -10.27 -1.01 -4.37
C ARG A 485 -10.66 0.44 -4.05
N CYS A 486 -9.72 1.38 -4.17
CA CYS A 486 -9.97 2.80 -3.88
C CYS A 486 -10.87 3.45 -4.94
N MET A 487 -10.75 3.10 -6.23
CA MET A 487 -11.70 3.56 -7.26
C MET A 487 -13.13 3.09 -6.98
N TRP A 488 -13.29 1.83 -6.56
CA TRP A 488 -14.61 1.34 -6.12
C TRP A 488 -15.13 2.12 -4.91
N MET A 489 -14.28 2.39 -3.91
CA MET A 489 -14.68 3.14 -2.71
C MET A 489 -15.12 4.56 -3.08
N ASN A 490 -14.40 5.24 -3.95
CA ASN A 490 -14.77 6.57 -4.42
C ASN A 490 -16.14 6.56 -5.11
N MET A 491 -16.38 5.63 -6.02
CA MET A 491 -17.68 5.47 -6.67
C MET A 491 -18.81 5.24 -5.65
N ARG A 492 -18.60 4.37 -4.66
CA ARG A 492 -19.62 4.12 -3.62
C ARG A 492 -19.89 5.34 -2.76
N ARG A 493 -18.89 6.18 -2.50
CA ARG A 493 -19.06 7.45 -1.78
C ARG A 493 -19.85 8.47 -2.58
N ILE A 494 -19.57 8.56 -3.88
CA ILE A 494 -20.33 9.41 -4.81
C ILE A 494 -21.78 8.95 -4.82
N GLN A 495 -22.04 7.67 -5.01
CA GLN A 495 -23.39 7.12 -5.00
C GLN A 495 -24.17 7.46 -3.71
N LEU A 496 -23.54 7.23 -2.55
CA LEU A 496 -24.18 7.54 -1.27
C LEU A 496 -24.47 9.04 -1.12
N PHE A 497 -23.55 9.88 -1.57
CA PHE A 497 -23.70 11.33 -1.58
C PHE A 497 -24.90 11.75 -2.45
N GLU A 498 -24.99 11.29 -3.70
CA GLU A 498 -26.09 11.64 -4.62
C GLU A 498 -27.45 11.17 -4.10
N ILE A 499 -27.55 9.94 -3.58
CA ILE A 499 -28.77 9.45 -2.93
C ILE A 499 -29.17 10.36 -1.77
N THR A 500 -28.21 10.78 -0.94
CA THR A 500 -28.48 11.65 0.22
C THR A 500 -28.97 13.03 -0.23
N MET A 501 -28.38 13.60 -1.29
CA MET A 501 -28.79 14.88 -1.84
C MET A 501 -30.19 14.80 -2.45
N CYS A 502 -30.53 13.74 -3.17
CA CYS A 502 -31.86 13.51 -3.70
C CYS A 502 -32.93 13.35 -2.62
N GLN A 503 -32.58 12.84 -1.43
CA GLN A 503 -33.53 12.73 -0.30
C GLN A 503 -33.74 14.05 0.45
N ARG A 504 -32.81 15.01 0.30
CA ARG A 504 -32.91 16.35 0.91
C ARG A 504 -33.66 17.36 0.03
N ALA A 505 -33.67 17.11 -1.29
CA ALA A 505 -34.42 17.90 -2.27
C ALA A 505 -35.89 17.46 -2.37
#